data_fbe76e908aef2f1f6d2933d6fa745345
#
_entry.id   fbe76e908aef2f1f6d2933d6fa745345
#
_cell.length_a   1.000
_cell.length_b   1.000
_cell.length_c   1.000
_cell.angle_alpha   90.00
_cell.angle_beta   90.00
_cell.angle_gamma   90.00
#
_symmetry.space_group_name_H-M   'P 1'
#
loop_
_entity.id
_entity.type
_entity.pdbx_description
1 polymer ?
#
loop_
_entity_poly.entity_id
_entity_poly.type
_entity_poly.pdbx_seq_one_letter_code
_entity_poly.pdbx_strand_id
1 'polypeptide(L)'
;MFGCGGDRDAGKRPLMAAAAEAEADRVVVTSDNPRTESPEAILSDITAGFRGAPALVEADRRKAIHEAILAAAPEDVVLVAGKGHEDYQEINGVRHPFSDAEVVREVFVERRTRLLSGDRR
;
A
#
# COMPACT_ATOMS: atom_id res chain seq x y z
N MET A 1 -4.45 0.73 -3.43
CA MET A 1 -3.12 0.21 -3.02
C MET A 1 -3.25 -1.16 -2.38
N PHE A 2 -2.29 -2.00 -2.53
CA PHE A 2 -2.29 -3.34 -1.98
C PHE A 2 -0.88 -3.89 -1.80
N GLY A 3 -0.77 -4.97 -1.03
CA GLY A 3 0.43 -5.79 -0.89
C GLY A 3 0.05 -7.26 -0.82
N CYS A 4 1.06 -8.13 -0.80
CA CYS A 4 0.86 -9.56 -0.65
C CYS A 4 1.61 -10.08 0.56
N GLY A 5 1.06 -11.12 1.19
CA GLY A 5 1.69 -11.75 2.34
C GLY A 5 2.89 -12.58 1.96
N GLY A 6 3.87 -12.63 2.83
CA GLY A 6 4.98 -13.57 2.77
C GLY A 6 4.53 -14.95 3.26
N ASP A 7 5.30 -15.97 2.91
CA ASP A 7 5.02 -17.37 3.26
C ASP A 7 3.62 -17.82 2.82
N ARG A 8 3.19 -17.31 1.67
CA ARG A 8 1.89 -17.59 1.03
C ARG A 8 2.13 -17.90 -0.45
N ASP A 9 1.04 -18.11 -1.19
CA ASP A 9 1.09 -18.45 -2.61
C ASP A 9 1.70 -17.32 -3.44
N ALA A 10 2.97 -17.46 -3.79
CA ALA A 10 3.70 -16.50 -4.61
C ALA A 10 3.12 -16.39 -6.03
N GLY A 11 2.48 -17.42 -6.53
CA GLY A 11 1.89 -17.42 -7.87
C GLY A 11 0.74 -16.44 -8.03
N LYS A 12 0.09 -16.05 -6.93
CA LYS A 12 -0.98 -15.04 -6.95
C LYS A 12 -0.46 -13.62 -7.10
N ARG A 13 0.80 -13.36 -6.76
CA ARG A 13 1.34 -11.99 -6.71
C ARG A 13 1.23 -11.27 -8.07
N PRO A 14 1.74 -11.83 -9.18
CA PRO A 14 1.59 -11.17 -10.46
C PRO A 14 0.14 -11.12 -10.95
N LEU A 15 -0.70 -12.09 -10.57
CA LEU A 15 -2.12 -12.10 -10.94
C LEU A 15 -2.88 -10.97 -10.26
N MET A 16 -2.58 -10.68 -8.99
CA MET A 16 -3.17 -9.58 -8.26
C MET A 16 -2.75 -8.23 -8.86
N ALA A 17 -1.50 -8.12 -9.26
CA ALA A 17 -1.01 -6.92 -9.94
C ALA A 17 -1.74 -6.67 -11.26
N ALA A 18 -1.91 -7.71 -12.06
CA ALA A 18 -2.63 -7.60 -13.34
C ALA A 18 -4.09 -7.18 -13.14
N ALA A 19 -4.75 -7.75 -12.12
CA ALA A 19 -6.13 -7.40 -11.79
C ALA A 19 -6.25 -5.93 -11.33
N ALA A 20 -5.34 -5.49 -10.46
CA ALA A 20 -5.34 -4.11 -9.98
C ALA A 20 -5.08 -3.13 -11.13
N GLU A 21 -4.13 -3.44 -12.00
CA GLU A 21 -3.81 -2.60 -13.16
C GLU A 21 -5.00 -2.45 -14.10
N ALA A 22 -5.77 -3.53 -14.30
CA ALA A 22 -6.93 -3.52 -15.18
C ALA A 22 -8.08 -2.67 -14.65
N GLU A 23 -8.26 -2.59 -13.34
CA GLU A 23 -9.45 -2.01 -12.71
C GLU A 23 -9.22 -0.62 -12.09
N ALA A 24 -7.99 -0.29 -11.71
CA ALA A 24 -7.67 0.99 -11.07
C ALA A 24 -7.01 1.96 -12.04
N ASP A 25 -7.22 3.24 -11.82
CA ASP A 25 -6.55 4.29 -12.59
C ASP A 25 -5.07 4.40 -12.19
N ARG A 26 -4.79 4.23 -10.90
CA ARG A 26 -3.43 4.27 -10.35
C ARG A 26 -3.28 3.17 -9.32
N VAL A 27 -2.12 2.52 -9.31
CA VAL A 27 -1.84 1.44 -8.37
C VAL A 27 -0.60 1.76 -7.55
N VAL A 28 -0.73 1.62 -6.24
CA VAL A 28 0.38 1.70 -5.28
C VAL A 28 0.60 0.30 -4.73
N VAL A 29 1.82 -0.19 -4.83
CA VAL A 29 2.22 -1.51 -4.33
C VAL A 29 3.05 -1.33 -3.07
N THR A 30 2.71 -2.05 -2.01
CA THR A 30 3.41 -1.98 -0.74
C THR A 30 3.46 -3.34 -0.05
N SER A 31 3.96 -3.38 1.17
CA SER A 31 3.98 -4.59 1.99
C SER A 31 2.65 -4.80 2.70
N ASP A 32 2.29 -6.06 2.88
CA ASP A 32 1.25 -6.48 3.81
C ASP A 32 1.95 -7.09 5.03
N ASN A 33 1.99 -8.41 5.15
CA ASN A 33 2.76 -9.12 6.17
C ASN A 33 3.90 -9.88 5.50
N PRO A 34 5.12 -9.33 5.41
CA PRO A 34 6.24 -10.03 4.77
C PRO A 34 6.61 -11.33 5.47
N ARG A 35 6.34 -11.47 6.74
CA ARG A 35 6.69 -12.63 7.57
C ARG A 35 8.19 -12.91 7.46
N THR A 36 8.59 -14.11 7.01
CA THR A 36 10.02 -14.46 6.89
C THR A 36 10.61 -14.14 5.52
N GLU A 37 9.79 -13.73 4.56
CA GLU A 37 10.29 -13.35 3.24
C GLU A 37 10.83 -11.92 3.21
N SER A 38 11.74 -11.67 2.29
CA SER A 38 12.21 -10.32 2.01
C SER A 38 11.07 -9.48 1.42
N PRO A 39 10.75 -8.31 2.01
CA PRO A 39 9.74 -7.41 1.43
C PRO A 39 10.03 -7.07 -0.03
N GLU A 40 11.29 -6.84 -0.38
CA GLU A 40 11.70 -6.50 -1.74
C GLU A 40 11.44 -7.63 -2.72
N ALA A 41 11.64 -8.88 -2.29
CA ALA A 41 11.35 -10.05 -3.12
C ALA A 41 9.85 -10.18 -3.42
N ILE A 42 9.01 -9.93 -2.42
CA ILE A 42 7.56 -9.92 -2.58
C ILE A 42 7.13 -8.83 -3.56
N LEU A 43 7.67 -7.62 -3.40
CA LEU A 43 7.36 -6.50 -4.29
C LEU A 43 7.80 -6.79 -5.72
N SER A 44 8.95 -7.42 -5.90
CA SER A 44 9.44 -7.83 -7.22
C SER A 44 8.47 -8.80 -7.91
N ASP A 45 7.95 -9.78 -7.18
CA ASP A 45 6.99 -10.74 -7.70
C ASP A 45 5.68 -10.05 -8.12
N ILE A 46 5.23 -9.08 -7.33
CA ILE A 46 4.01 -8.31 -7.64
C ILE A 46 4.24 -7.49 -8.92
N THR A 47 5.35 -6.76 -8.97
CA THR A 47 5.61 -5.85 -10.10
C THR A 47 5.81 -6.57 -11.42
N ALA A 48 6.22 -7.84 -11.38
CA ALA A 48 6.33 -8.67 -12.58
C ALA A 48 4.98 -8.86 -13.29
N GLY A 49 3.87 -8.66 -12.60
CA GLY A 49 2.53 -8.78 -13.18
C GLY A 49 2.01 -7.52 -13.88
N PHE A 50 2.70 -6.39 -13.76
CA PHE A 50 2.31 -5.15 -14.44
C PHE A 50 2.80 -5.14 -15.89
N ARG A 51 1.97 -4.62 -16.79
CA ARG A 51 2.37 -4.30 -18.18
C ARG A 51 3.07 -2.96 -18.24
N GLY A 52 2.52 -1.97 -17.53
CA GLY A 52 3.14 -0.67 -17.36
C GLY A 52 3.77 -0.57 -15.98
N ALA A 53 4.16 0.62 -15.57
CA ALA A 53 4.69 0.87 -14.24
C ALA A 53 3.55 1.20 -13.27
N PRO A 54 3.57 0.69 -12.02
CA PRO A 54 2.67 1.19 -11.00
C PRO A 54 3.00 2.64 -10.64
N ALA A 55 2.06 3.35 -10.02
CA ALA A 55 2.27 4.73 -9.60
C ALA A 55 3.35 4.85 -8.53
N LEU A 56 3.44 3.87 -7.63
CA LEU A 56 4.44 3.82 -6.58
C LEU A 56 4.67 2.38 -6.14
N VAL A 57 5.92 2.04 -5.83
CA VAL A 57 6.31 0.81 -5.15
C VAL A 57 7.05 1.22 -3.89
N GLU A 58 6.47 0.96 -2.73
CA GLU A 58 7.02 1.36 -1.45
C GLU A 58 6.85 0.25 -0.41
N ALA A 59 7.96 -0.27 0.09
CA ALA A 59 7.95 -1.35 1.07
C ALA A 59 7.38 -0.92 2.43
N ASP A 60 7.57 0.33 2.83
CA ASP A 60 7.03 0.87 4.07
C ASP A 60 5.55 1.19 3.87
N ARG A 61 4.67 0.40 4.48
CA ARG A 61 3.23 0.55 4.30
C ARG A 61 2.70 1.89 4.82
N ARG A 62 3.21 2.39 5.93
CA ARG A 62 2.82 3.72 6.45
C ARG A 62 3.14 4.81 5.44
N LYS A 63 4.35 4.77 4.90
CA LYS A 63 4.81 5.72 3.88
C LYS A 63 4.00 5.60 2.59
N ALA A 64 3.66 4.38 2.18
CA ALA A 64 2.84 4.15 1.00
C ALA A 64 1.44 4.74 1.15
N ILE A 65 0.79 4.55 2.29
CA ILE A 65 -0.51 5.15 2.60
C ILE A 65 -0.41 6.68 2.57
N HIS A 66 0.62 7.21 3.20
CA HIS A 66 0.88 8.65 3.24
C HIS A 66 0.97 9.24 1.83
N GLU A 67 1.82 8.66 0.99
CA GLU A 67 2.03 9.13 -0.38
C GLU A 67 0.76 8.99 -1.23
N ALA A 68 0.05 7.87 -1.10
CA ALA A 68 -1.17 7.63 -1.88
C ALA A 68 -2.24 8.67 -1.59
N ILE A 69 -2.46 9.00 -0.31
CA ILE A 69 -3.50 9.95 0.09
C ILE A 69 -3.10 11.38 -0.25
N LEU A 70 -1.85 11.76 -0.01
CA LEU A 70 -1.39 13.13 -0.30
C LEU A 70 -1.35 13.42 -1.80
N ALA A 71 -1.11 12.41 -2.63
CA ALA A 71 -1.10 12.56 -4.09
C ALA A 71 -2.50 12.55 -4.72
N ALA A 72 -3.52 12.08 -4.00
CA ALA A 72 -4.87 11.96 -4.53
C ALA A 72 -5.54 13.32 -4.69
N ALA A 73 -6.34 13.48 -5.75
CA ALA A 73 -7.21 14.66 -5.91
C ALA A 73 -8.42 14.55 -4.99
N PRO A 74 -9.13 15.67 -4.70
CA PRO A 74 -10.27 15.65 -3.79
C PRO A 74 -11.39 14.69 -4.20
N GLU A 75 -11.58 14.48 -5.50
CA GLU A 75 -12.61 13.59 -6.05
C GLU A 75 -12.17 12.12 -6.14
N ASP A 76 -10.88 11.83 -5.86
CA ASP A 76 -10.37 10.47 -5.96
C ASP A 76 -10.85 9.62 -4.79
N VAL A 77 -10.97 8.32 -5.05
CA VAL A 77 -11.19 7.30 -4.03
C VAL A 77 -9.92 6.47 -3.90
N VAL A 78 -9.35 6.41 -2.71
CA VAL A 78 -8.17 5.60 -2.42
C VAL A 78 -8.62 4.35 -1.66
N LEU A 79 -8.47 3.19 -2.30
CA LEU A 79 -8.75 1.90 -1.69
C LEU A 79 -7.46 1.35 -1.08
N VAL A 80 -7.45 1.17 0.23
CA VAL A 80 -6.35 0.52 0.94
C VAL A 80 -6.79 -0.90 1.27
N ALA A 81 -6.25 -1.87 0.52
CA ALA A 81 -6.72 -3.25 0.53
C ALA A 81 -5.71 -4.19 1.19
N GLY A 82 -6.22 -5.28 1.72
CA GLY A 82 -5.47 -6.43 2.17
C GLY A 82 -5.57 -6.71 3.67
N LYS A 83 -5.32 -5.72 4.51
CA LYS A 83 -5.34 -5.92 5.97
C LYS A 83 -6.73 -5.93 6.60
N GLY A 84 -7.68 -5.21 5.99
CA GLY A 84 -8.99 -5.06 6.63
C GLY A 84 -8.85 -4.45 8.02
N HIS A 85 -9.32 -5.17 9.04
CA HIS A 85 -9.26 -4.75 10.44
C HIS A 85 -8.05 -5.29 11.22
N GLU A 86 -7.08 -5.92 10.56
CA GLU A 86 -5.85 -6.33 11.22
C GLU A 86 -5.14 -5.13 11.85
N ASP A 87 -4.66 -5.29 13.07
CA ASP A 87 -4.01 -4.22 13.83
C ASP A 87 -2.50 -4.45 14.01
N TYR A 88 -1.91 -5.24 13.14
CA TYR A 88 -0.49 -5.57 13.18
C TYR A 88 0.09 -5.76 11.78
N GLN A 89 1.41 -5.69 11.71
CA GLN A 89 2.19 -6.10 10.55
C GLN A 89 3.25 -7.10 11.02
N GLU A 90 3.28 -8.28 10.43
CA GLU A 90 4.22 -9.33 10.80
C GLU A 90 5.45 -9.30 9.91
N ILE A 91 6.62 -9.05 10.53
CA ILE A 91 7.92 -8.95 9.87
C ILE A 91 8.91 -9.80 10.66
N ASN A 92 9.56 -10.75 10.01
CA ASN A 92 10.54 -11.64 10.64
C ASN A 92 10.02 -12.33 11.91
N GLY A 93 8.78 -12.81 11.86
CA GLY A 93 8.15 -13.50 12.99
C GLY A 93 7.72 -12.59 14.13
N VAL A 94 7.84 -11.28 14.00
CA VAL A 94 7.44 -10.31 15.02
C VAL A 94 6.24 -9.52 14.51
N ARG A 95 5.19 -9.42 15.33
CA ARG A 95 4.03 -8.59 15.04
C ARG A 95 4.25 -7.19 15.58
N HIS A 96 4.28 -6.23 14.68
CA HIS A 96 4.39 -4.81 15.02
C HIS A 96 3.01 -4.19 15.00
N PRO A 97 2.64 -3.36 15.99
CA PRO A 97 1.36 -2.64 15.95
C PRO A 97 1.24 -1.81 14.67
N PHE A 98 0.15 -2.01 13.95
CA PHE A 98 -0.11 -1.28 12.71
C PHE A 98 -1.59 -1.36 12.35
N SER A 99 -2.22 -0.23 12.14
CA SER A 99 -3.62 -0.17 11.70
C SER A 99 -3.72 0.74 10.48
N ASP A 100 -4.19 0.20 9.36
CA ASP A 100 -4.45 1.00 8.16
C ASP A 100 -5.39 2.18 8.48
N ALA A 101 -6.45 1.92 9.23
CA ALA A 101 -7.44 2.95 9.57
C ALA A 101 -6.83 4.09 10.39
N GLU A 102 -5.96 3.78 11.34
CA GLU A 102 -5.28 4.81 12.14
C GLU A 102 -4.33 5.65 11.29
N VAL A 103 -3.55 5.01 10.43
CA VAL A 103 -2.62 5.70 9.53
C VAL A 103 -3.39 6.59 8.56
N VAL A 104 -4.48 6.09 8.00
CA VAL A 104 -5.34 6.88 7.11
C VAL A 104 -5.87 8.13 7.82
N ARG A 105 -6.35 8.00 9.06
CA ARG A 105 -6.82 9.15 9.84
C ARG A 105 -5.72 10.17 10.08
N GLU A 106 -4.52 9.72 10.46
CA GLU A 106 -3.36 10.59 10.65
C GLU A 106 -3.04 11.38 9.37
N VAL A 107 -3.04 10.72 8.23
CA VAL A 107 -2.73 11.36 6.96
C VAL A 107 -3.81 12.36 6.55
N PHE A 108 -5.08 12.07 6.80
CA PHE A 108 -6.15 13.03 6.54
C PHE A 108 -6.03 14.28 7.40
N VAL A 109 -5.65 14.14 8.66
CA VAL A 109 -5.39 15.30 9.53
C VAL A 109 -4.25 16.14 8.96
N GLU A 110 -3.16 15.52 8.54
CA GLU A 110 -2.04 16.21 7.93
C GLU A 110 -2.44 16.91 6.63
N ARG A 111 -3.17 16.23 5.75
CA ARG A 111 -3.64 16.81 4.50
C ARG A 111 -4.51 18.03 4.75
N ARG A 112 -5.44 17.93 5.70
CA ARG A 112 -6.29 19.05 6.09
C ARG A 112 -5.48 20.23 6.59
N THR A 113 -4.49 19.97 7.43
CA THR A 113 -3.59 21.00 7.97
C THR A 113 -2.82 21.69 6.85
N ARG A 114 -2.30 20.93 5.89
CA ARG A 114 -1.58 21.48 4.74
C ARG A 114 -2.49 22.37 3.87
N LEU A 115 -3.72 21.93 3.63
CA LEU A 115 -4.69 22.73 2.86
C LEU A 115 -5.02 24.04 3.56
N LEU A 116 -5.19 24.02 4.89
CA LEU A 116 -5.48 25.21 5.69
C LEU A 116 -4.28 26.19 5.74
N SER A 117 -3.06 25.68 5.64
CA SER A 117 -1.85 26.49 5.62
C SER A 117 -1.46 26.99 4.21
N GLY A 118 -2.22 26.60 3.19
CA GLY A 118 -1.93 26.95 1.79
C GLY A 118 -0.93 26.04 1.10
N ASP A 119 -0.49 24.97 1.74
CA ASP A 119 0.37 23.96 1.13
C ASP A 119 -0.45 23.07 0.19
N ARG A 120 -0.06 22.98 -1.08
CA ARG A 120 -0.81 22.29 -2.13
C ARG A 120 -0.11 21.07 -2.71
N ARG A 121 0.66 20.43 -1.96
CA ARG A 121 1.34 19.25 -2.42
C ARG A 121 0.37 18.12 -2.74
#